data_9698057966f41fa42845fe865466fa38
#
_entry.id   9698057966f41fa42845fe865466fa38
#
_cell.length_a   1.000
_cell.length_b   1.000
_cell.length_c   1.000
_cell.angle_alpha   90.00
_cell.angle_beta   90.00
_cell.angle_gamma   90.00
#
_symmetry.space_group_name_H-M   'P 1'
#
loop_
_entity.id
_entity.type
_entity.pdbx_description
1 polymer ?
#
loop_
_entity_poly.entity_id
_entity_poly.type
_entity_poly.pdbx_seq_one_letter_code
_entity_poly.pdbx_strand_id
1 'polypeptide(L)'
;MTNYVRCINNKAYLHHKGEPPVDDVTDLTIGHVYKVLPPTANEQELGHVRVIDDTGEDYLFPASYFAPIVLDDEALATTDATITVHVSPLIKAILRAEALAAHKPMSALIRTWMDEHLDLPVEA
;
A
#
# COMPACT_ATOMS: atom_id res chain seq x y z
N MET A 1 -0.09 -9.00 -10.53
CA MET A 1 0.72 -7.78 -10.37
C MET A 1 0.08 -6.93 -9.28
N THR A 2 0.82 -6.58 -8.27
CA THR A 2 0.28 -5.80 -7.16
C THR A 2 0.33 -4.31 -7.50
N ASN A 3 -0.66 -3.57 -7.01
CA ASN A 3 -0.73 -2.11 -7.15
C ASN A 3 -0.01 -1.40 -5.99
N TYR A 4 0.87 -2.12 -5.30
CA TYR A 4 1.55 -1.61 -4.11
C TYR A 4 3.03 -1.93 -4.18
N VAL A 5 3.85 -1.00 -3.68
CA VAL A 5 5.29 -1.17 -3.59
C VAL A 5 5.78 -0.70 -2.23
N ARG A 6 6.92 -1.23 -1.79
CA ARG A 6 7.55 -0.81 -0.53
C ARG A 6 8.74 0.09 -0.83
N CYS A 7 8.83 1.21 -0.14
CA CYS A 7 9.96 2.11 -0.29
C CYS A 7 11.22 1.52 0.34
N ILE A 8 12.29 1.42 -0.45
CA ILE A 8 13.58 0.92 0.02
C ILE A 8 14.69 1.98 -0.06
N ASN A 9 14.41 3.11 -0.70
CA ASN A 9 15.37 4.19 -0.85
C ASN A 9 14.61 5.50 -0.99
N ASN A 10 15.03 6.53 -0.28
CA ASN A 10 14.45 7.86 -0.38
C ASN A 10 15.52 8.94 -0.53
N LYS A 11 16.71 8.58 -1.00
CA LYS A 11 17.79 9.54 -1.21
C LYS A 11 17.51 10.39 -2.43
N ALA A 12 17.82 11.67 -2.35
CA ALA A 12 17.70 12.55 -3.50
C ALA A 12 18.61 12.04 -4.62
N TYR A 13 18.06 11.90 -5.81
CA TYR A 13 18.79 11.31 -6.94
C TYR A 13 19.32 12.35 -7.92
N LEU A 14 18.90 13.60 -7.82
CA LEU A 14 19.35 14.67 -8.69
C LEU A 14 20.25 15.62 -7.93
N HIS A 15 21.53 15.58 -8.20
CA HIS A 15 22.46 16.63 -7.85
C HIS A 15 23.50 16.74 -8.94
N HIS A 16 23.88 17.96 -9.26
CA HIS A 16 24.92 18.21 -10.26
C HIS A 16 26.29 18.14 -9.60
N LYS A 17 27.28 17.74 -10.38
CA LYS A 17 28.64 17.67 -9.93
C LYS A 17 29.09 19.03 -9.39
N GLY A 18 29.57 19.07 -8.16
CA GLY A 18 30.02 20.29 -7.51
C GLY A 18 28.98 20.94 -6.63
N GLU A 19 27.74 20.49 -6.65
CA GLU A 19 26.70 20.97 -5.73
C GLU A 19 26.75 20.19 -4.43
N PRO A 20 26.37 20.83 -3.31
CA PRO A 20 26.26 20.08 -2.06
C PRO A 20 25.20 18.99 -2.17
N PRO A 21 25.34 17.89 -1.40
CA PRO A 21 24.32 16.85 -1.39
C PRO A 21 22.96 17.41 -1.03
N VAL A 22 21.93 16.97 -1.76
CA VAL A 22 20.56 17.37 -1.47
C VAL A 22 20.03 16.47 -0.35
N ASP A 23 19.19 17.04 0.51
CA ASP A 23 18.55 16.28 1.59
C ASP A 23 17.72 15.11 1.03
N ASP A 24 17.47 14.12 1.89
CA ASP A 24 16.62 12.99 1.54
C ASP A 24 15.24 13.46 1.10
N VAL A 25 14.60 12.68 0.23
CA VAL A 25 13.21 12.93 -0.15
C VAL A 25 12.32 12.67 1.08
N THR A 26 11.70 13.73 1.60
CA THR A 26 10.92 13.64 2.83
C THR A 26 9.51 13.09 2.62
N ASP A 27 9.05 13.02 1.37
CA ASP A 27 7.69 12.56 1.04
C ASP A 27 7.60 11.05 0.90
N LEU A 28 8.70 10.34 1.09
CA LEU A 28 8.76 8.88 1.11
C LEU A 28 9.45 8.43 2.38
N THR A 29 8.88 7.42 3.02
CA THR A 29 9.43 6.82 4.23
C THR A 29 9.88 5.40 3.93
N ILE A 30 11.15 5.11 4.20
CA ILE A 30 11.70 3.76 3.99
C ILE A 30 10.91 2.76 4.83
N GLY A 31 10.49 1.65 4.19
CA GLY A 31 9.70 0.60 4.82
C GLY A 31 8.20 0.76 4.66
N HIS A 32 7.72 1.94 4.29
CA HIS A 32 6.29 2.15 4.06
C HIS A 32 5.86 1.61 2.70
N VAL A 33 4.58 1.25 2.60
CA VAL A 33 3.95 0.74 1.39
C VAL A 33 3.18 1.88 0.72
N TYR A 34 3.32 1.99 -0.59
CA TYR A 34 2.67 3.04 -1.39
C TYR A 34 1.85 2.45 -2.51
N LYS A 35 0.76 3.14 -2.85
CA LYS A 35 -0.09 2.73 -3.96
C LYS A 35 0.52 3.23 -5.27
N VAL A 36 0.62 2.33 -6.25
CA VAL A 36 1.12 2.64 -7.58
C VAL A 36 -0.05 2.97 -8.49
N LEU A 37 0.08 4.04 -9.26
CA LEU A 37 -0.88 4.41 -10.29
C LEU A 37 -0.38 3.93 -11.64
N PRO A 38 -1.29 3.64 -12.59
CA PRO A 38 -0.87 3.20 -13.92
C PRO A 38 0.06 4.22 -14.58
N PRO A 39 1.25 3.80 -15.05
CA PRO A 39 2.18 4.71 -15.69
C PRO A 39 1.77 4.99 -17.13
N THR A 40 2.17 6.15 -17.66
CA THR A 40 2.13 6.39 -19.09
C THR A 40 3.31 5.64 -19.74
N ALA A 41 3.23 5.42 -21.06
CA ALA A 41 4.32 4.77 -21.78
C ALA A 41 5.64 5.53 -21.62
N ASN A 42 5.60 6.86 -21.64
CA ASN A 42 6.79 7.70 -21.47
C ASN A 42 7.41 7.54 -20.08
N GLU A 43 6.59 7.44 -19.06
CA GLU A 43 7.04 7.24 -17.66
C GLU A 43 7.77 5.90 -17.52
N GLN A 44 7.25 4.84 -18.15
CA GLN A 44 7.88 3.54 -18.15
C GLN A 44 9.25 3.55 -18.83
N GLU A 45 9.35 4.22 -19.98
CA GLU A 45 10.61 4.32 -20.73
C GLU A 45 11.71 4.99 -19.90
N LEU A 46 11.34 5.95 -19.05
CA LEU A 46 12.29 6.67 -18.22
C LEU A 46 12.62 5.93 -16.91
N GLY A 47 12.04 4.75 -16.68
CA GLY A 47 12.28 3.99 -15.46
C GLY A 47 11.65 4.63 -14.23
N HIS A 48 10.58 5.38 -14.41
CA HIS A 48 9.85 6.04 -13.34
C HIS A 48 8.57 5.29 -12.99
N VAL A 49 8.16 5.42 -11.76
CA VAL A 49 6.89 4.89 -11.26
C VAL A 49 6.13 6.03 -10.58
N ARG A 50 4.84 6.09 -10.82
CA ARG A 50 3.97 7.08 -10.19
C ARG A 50 3.30 6.46 -8.98
N VAL A 51 3.54 7.05 -7.81
CA VAL A 51 2.96 6.57 -6.55
C VAL A 51 2.30 7.74 -5.83
N ILE A 52 1.36 7.41 -4.94
CA ILE A 52 0.82 8.37 -3.98
C ILE A 52 1.77 8.38 -2.79
N ASP A 53 2.39 9.52 -2.54
CA ASP A 53 3.40 9.65 -1.49
C ASP A 53 2.79 10.00 -0.13
N ASP A 54 3.63 10.31 0.86
CA ASP A 54 3.18 10.62 2.21
C ASP A 54 2.33 11.90 2.31
N THR A 55 2.36 12.74 1.28
CA THR A 55 1.50 13.94 1.23
C THR A 55 0.09 13.64 0.77
N GLY A 56 -0.15 12.43 0.24
CA GLY A 56 -1.43 12.05 -0.35
C GLY A 56 -1.57 12.45 -1.81
N GLU A 57 -0.53 13.03 -2.40
CA GLU A 57 -0.53 13.41 -3.81
C GLU A 57 0.35 12.44 -4.61
N ASP A 58 0.11 12.39 -5.92
CA ASP A 58 0.86 11.50 -6.81
C ASP A 58 2.06 12.22 -7.40
N TYR A 59 3.21 11.55 -7.39
CA TYR A 59 4.44 12.02 -7.97
C TYR A 59 5.21 10.88 -8.62
N LEU A 60 6.10 11.24 -9.54
CA LEU A 60 7.00 10.30 -10.21
C LEU A 60 8.29 10.17 -9.42
N PHE A 61 8.70 8.93 -9.19
CA PHE A 61 9.96 8.61 -8.53
C PHE A 61 10.70 7.54 -9.32
N PRO A 62 12.03 7.44 -9.17
CA PRO A 62 12.76 6.33 -9.80
C PRO A 62 12.24 4.99 -9.32
N ALA A 63 12.05 4.05 -10.23
CA ALA A 63 11.57 2.71 -9.89
C ALA A 63 12.51 2.01 -8.89
N SER A 64 13.80 2.37 -8.90
CA SER A 64 14.79 1.80 -7.98
C SER A 64 14.55 2.17 -6.52
N TYR A 65 13.67 3.14 -6.23
CA TYR A 65 13.32 3.50 -4.87
C TYR A 65 12.40 2.48 -4.21
N PHE A 66 11.84 1.55 -4.98
CA PHE A 66 10.81 0.65 -4.49
C PHE A 66 11.14 -0.80 -4.80
N ALA A 67 10.65 -1.67 -3.92
CA ALA A 67 10.69 -3.12 -4.12
C ALA A 67 9.26 -3.64 -4.26
N PRO A 68 9.05 -4.68 -5.06
CA PRO A 68 7.74 -5.32 -5.14
C PRO A 68 7.37 -5.91 -3.78
N ILE A 69 6.07 -5.93 -3.49
CA ILE A 69 5.57 -6.58 -2.28
C ILE A 69 5.25 -8.02 -2.62
N VAL A 70 5.78 -8.93 -1.80
CA VAL A 70 5.48 -10.35 -1.94
C VAL A 70 4.24 -10.66 -1.11
N LEU A 71 3.12 -10.95 -1.80
CA LEU A 71 1.86 -11.32 -1.15
C LEU A 71 1.72 -12.84 -1.21
N ASP A 72 2.51 -13.53 -0.37
CA ASP A 72 2.40 -14.97 -0.25
C ASP A 72 1.50 -15.35 0.93
N ASP A 73 1.16 -16.63 1.03
CA ASP A 73 0.28 -17.12 2.09
C ASP A 73 0.82 -16.83 3.47
N GLU A 74 2.13 -16.93 3.65
CA GLU A 74 2.77 -16.69 4.95
C GLU A 74 2.63 -15.22 5.36
N ALA A 75 2.89 -14.30 4.44
CA ALA A 75 2.78 -12.87 4.71
C ALA A 75 1.33 -12.46 5.01
N LEU A 76 0.37 -13.05 4.31
CA LEU A 76 -1.05 -12.72 4.49
C LEU A 76 -1.69 -13.46 5.67
N ALA A 77 -1.12 -14.57 6.12
CA ALA A 77 -1.67 -15.35 7.23
C ALA A 77 -1.37 -14.75 8.59
N THR A 78 -0.33 -13.93 8.71
CA THR A 78 0.04 -13.28 9.97
C THR A 78 -0.96 -12.16 10.27
N THR A 79 -1.62 -12.23 11.44
CA THR A 79 -2.66 -11.27 11.81
C THR A 79 -2.36 -10.58 13.14
N ASP A 80 -1.10 -10.15 13.32
CA ASP A 80 -0.64 -9.52 14.56
C ASP A 80 -0.68 -7.98 14.51
N ALA A 81 -1.02 -7.39 13.38
CA ALA A 81 -1.27 -5.95 13.29
C ALA A 81 -2.73 -5.65 13.62
N THR A 82 -2.98 -4.49 14.20
CA THR A 82 -4.32 -4.10 14.66
C THR A 82 -4.73 -2.77 14.04
N ILE A 83 -5.99 -2.70 13.61
CA ILE A 83 -6.61 -1.46 13.16
C ILE A 83 -7.82 -1.21 14.06
N THR A 84 -7.92 0.00 14.62
CA THR A 84 -9.07 0.40 15.41
C THR A 84 -9.90 1.39 14.61
N VAL A 85 -11.18 1.08 14.42
CA VAL A 85 -12.10 1.92 13.66
C VAL A 85 -13.34 2.21 14.52
N HIS A 86 -13.73 3.47 14.62
CA HIS A 86 -14.95 3.87 15.31
C HIS A 86 -16.09 3.96 14.29
N VAL A 87 -17.17 3.26 14.58
CA VAL A 87 -18.37 3.24 13.73
C VAL A 87 -19.60 3.56 14.56
N SER A 88 -20.70 3.91 13.90
CA SER A 88 -21.96 4.15 14.62
C SER A 88 -22.46 2.84 15.25
N PRO A 89 -23.24 2.92 16.35
CA PRO A 89 -23.82 1.71 16.94
C PRO A 89 -24.68 0.92 15.95
N LEU A 90 -25.38 1.60 15.04
CA LEU A 90 -26.20 0.92 14.03
C LEU A 90 -25.35 0.13 13.04
N ILE A 91 -24.25 0.71 12.57
CA ILE A 91 -23.33 0.00 11.67
C ILE A 91 -22.75 -1.23 12.36
N LYS A 92 -22.36 -1.11 13.63
CA LYS A 92 -21.85 -2.25 14.39
C LYS A 92 -22.90 -3.37 14.48
N ALA A 93 -24.17 -3.00 14.73
CA ALA A 93 -25.26 -3.96 14.80
C ALA A 93 -25.50 -4.65 13.46
N ILE A 94 -25.42 -3.91 12.37
CA ILE A 94 -25.57 -4.47 11.02
C ILE A 94 -24.40 -5.41 10.70
N LEU A 95 -23.17 -5.03 11.05
CA LEU A 95 -21.99 -5.91 10.86
C LEU A 95 -22.15 -7.22 11.63
N ARG A 96 -22.68 -7.13 12.86
CA ARG A 96 -22.93 -8.34 13.66
C ARG A 96 -23.94 -9.24 12.97
N ALA A 97 -25.00 -8.66 12.44
CA ALA A 97 -26.04 -9.42 11.73
C ALA A 97 -25.48 -10.11 10.49
N GLU A 98 -24.66 -9.40 9.71
CA GLU A 98 -24.02 -9.96 8.53
C GLU A 98 -23.05 -11.08 8.91
N ALA A 99 -22.29 -10.92 9.99
CA ALA A 99 -21.37 -11.94 10.46
C ALA A 99 -22.12 -13.21 10.87
N LEU A 100 -23.24 -13.06 11.58
CA LEU A 100 -24.07 -14.20 11.96
C LEU A 100 -24.63 -14.91 10.73
N ALA A 101 -25.09 -14.16 9.74
CA ALA A 101 -25.59 -14.73 8.50
C ALA A 101 -24.50 -15.48 7.73
N ALA A 102 -23.26 -15.02 7.82
CA ALA A 102 -22.12 -15.65 7.16
C ALA A 102 -21.49 -16.77 7.99
N HIS A 103 -21.96 -17.00 9.21
CA HIS A 103 -21.40 -17.98 10.16
C HIS A 103 -19.93 -17.74 10.45
N LYS A 104 -19.55 -16.45 10.60
CA LYS A 104 -18.17 -16.02 10.89
C LYS A 104 -18.12 -15.02 12.03
N PRO A 105 -17.00 -14.91 12.74
CA PRO A 105 -16.78 -13.76 13.63
C PRO A 105 -16.73 -12.47 12.81
N MET A 106 -17.09 -11.33 13.43
CA MET A 106 -17.05 -10.04 12.75
C MET A 106 -15.66 -9.73 12.17
N SER A 107 -14.61 -10.07 12.91
CA SER A 107 -13.23 -9.82 12.44
C SER A 107 -12.92 -10.60 11.16
N ALA A 108 -13.37 -11.84 11.06
CA ALA A 108 -13.15 -12.66 9.86
C ALA A 108 -13.93 -12.11 8.67
N LEU A 109 -15.16 -11.65 8.90
CA LEU A 109 -15.97 -11.05 7.84
C LEU A 109 -15.31 -9.77 7.31
N ILE A 110 -14.84 -8.92 8.22
CA ILE A 110 -14.18 -7.67 7.83
C ILE A 110 -12.89 -7.96 7.05
N ARG A 111 -12.10 -8.96 7.47
CA ARG A 111 -10.90 -9.36 6.73
C ARG A 111 -11.25 -9.83 5.33
N THR A 112 -12.31 -10.61 5.18
CA THR A 112 -12.77 -11.06 3.86
C THR A 112 -13.14 -9.89 2.97
N TRP A 113 -13.88 -8.92 3.51
CA TRP A 113 -14.28 -7.73 2.76
C TRP A 113 -13.08 -6.88 2.36
N MET A 114 -12.07 -6.76 3.25
CA MET A 114 -10.85 -6.05 2.93
C MET A 114 -10.09 -6.73 1.79
N ASP A 115 -9.96 -8.04 1.85
CA ASP A 115 -9.28 -8.81 0.80
C ASP A 115 -9.96 -8.62 -0.55
N GLU A 116 -11.29 -8.65 -0.56
CA GLU A 116 -12.07 -8.46 -1.79
C GLU A 116 -11.92 -7.04 -2.34
N HIS A 117 -12.00 -6.05 -1.46
CA HIS A 117 -11.92 -4.64 -1.88
C HIS A 117 -10.51 -4.25 -2.34
N LEU A 118 -9.49 -4.75 -1.66
CA LEU A 118 -8.11 -4.45 -2.00
C LEU A 118 -7.62 -5.23 -3.22
N ASP A 119 -8.43 -6.16 -3.71
CA ASP A 119 -8.09 -7.00 -4.87
C ASP A 119 -6.75 -7.70 -4.69
N LEU A 120 -6.53 -8.23 -3.49
CA LEU A 120 -5.32 -8.97 -3.19
C LEU A 120 -5.42 -10.37 -3.80
N PRO A 121 -4.29 -10.94 -4.27
CA PRO A 121 -4.31 -12.29 -4.79
C PRO A 121 -4.70 -13.25 -3.67
N VAL A 122 -5.83 -13.92 -3.86
CA VAL A 122 -6.29 -14.97 -2.94
C VAL A 122 -6.00 -16.29 -3.63
N GLU A 123 -5.13 -17.09 -3.02
CA GLU A 123 -4.89 -18.42 -3.53
C GLU A 123 -6.09 -19.31 -3.17
N ALA A 124 -6.61 -19.91 -4.17
CA ALA A 124 -7.73 -20.85 -4.01
C ALA A 124 -7.26 -22.15 -3.36
#